data_284a645fd5d1e91bbefcd4c322ba2c0f
#
_entry.id   284a645fd5d1e91bbefcd4c322ba2c0f
#
_cell.length_a   1.000
_cell.length_b   1.000
_cell.length_c   1.000
_cell.angle_alpha   90.00
_cell.angle_beta   90.00
_cell.angle_gamma   90.00
#
_symmetry.space_group_name_H-M   'P 1'
#
loop_
_entity.id
_entity.type
_entity.pdbx_description
1 polymer ?
#
loop_
_entity_poly.entity_id
_entity_poly.type
_entity_poly.pdbx_seq_one_letter_code
_entity_poly.pdbx_strand_id
1 'polypeptide(L)'
;MNPSPLQDRNDRRRTTLPSSLRAKLIDAVGASHFLAGSETTSYSVDWTGAFRGQSPAVLRPRTTEQVASVLSICAESGCPVVIQGGNTGLVGGGVPLNGEIVLSTSRLTEIQDVHLADRQITASAGNTLHQVANAHPSLDFGVKIASGASATVGGAIATNAGGVRVLRYGPMRSQIRGIEVVLSDGTVLSHMQGLTKDNTGYDYPSLLAGSEGTLAVITKARLQLVPRVFNSIVILAGVESIEMLHDLATQATQELSEVISVEFFTSRGLQILQTRAGMPPLLDRNSRYYLLLELAEIRSDRSVSRLLNGLPTAVATSNVDKAKLWAYRERQPEAAGFLGTPIKLDVSVPATNWVRLASAAEHTVRAVDADAQIVLFGHIADGNLHVNIVPSVTPDGRHQNSVFELVASLNGSISAEHGIGILKAPWLHLVRSPAEQATFARIRNAFDPAGILNPSILPRLGSIQP
;
A
#
# COMPACT_ATOMS: atom_id res chain seq x y z
N MET A 1 -4.35 25.51 -22.51
CA MET A 1 -3.73 24.22 -22.85
C MET A 1 -2.40 24.15 -22.10
N ASN A 2 -2.40 23.58 -20.89
CA ASN A 2 -1.15 23.23 -20.23
C ASN A 2 -0.91 21.74 -20.51
N PRO A 3 0.28 21.36 -21.02
CA PRO A 3 0.59 19.95 -21.22
C PRO A 3 0.64 19.23 -19.89
N SER A 4 0.19 17.97 -19.90
CA SER A 4 0.31 17.03 -18.77
C SER A 4 1.72 17.12 -18.16
N PRO A 5 1.87 17.21 -16.81
CA PRO A 5 3.18 17.32 -16.16
C PRO A 5 4.14 16.15 -16.42
N LEU A 6 3.69 15.11 -17.12
CA LEU A 6 4.44 13.88 -17.35
C LEU A 6 5.21 13.85 -18.68
N GLN A 7 5.07 14.86 -19.59
CA GLN A 7 5.63 14.78 -20.93
C GLN A 7 6.95 15.56 -21.18
N ASP A 8 7.39 16.43 -20.26
CA ASP A 8 8.49 17.36 -20.58
C ASP A 8 9.76 17.25 -19.69
N ARG A 9 10.15 16.02 -19.28
CA ARG A 9 11.44 15.75 -18.62
C ARG A 9 12.34 14.83 -19.43
N ASN A 10 12.50 15.13 -20.71
CA ASN A 10 13.15 14.21 -21.66
C ASN A 10 14.67 14.41 -21.85
N ASP A 11 15.40 15.11 -20.96
CA ASP A 11 16.77 15.53 -21.32
C ASP A 11 17.89 15.09 -20.36
N ARG A 12 17.78 14.01 -19.59
CA ARG A 12 18.93 13.36 -18.91
C ARG A 12 18.69 11.87 -18.62
N ARG A 13 18.28 11.07 -19.58
CA ARG A 13 18.24 9.61 -19.39
C ARG A 13 19.67 9.06 -19.48
N ARG A 14 20.28 8.74 -18.34
CA ARG A 14 21.51 7.94 -18.32
C ARG A 14 21.16 6.51 -18.73
N THR A 15 21.31 6.19 -19.99
CA THR A 15 21.11 4.81 -20.51
C THR A 15 22.33 3.92 -20.27
N THR A 16 23.46 4.49 -19.87
CA THR A 16 24.73 3.77 -19.63
C THR A 16 25.45 4.31 -18.40
N LEU A 17 26.14 3.41 -17.69
CA LEU A 17 26.99 3.76 -16.56
C LEU A 17 28.44 3.94 -17.02
N PRO A 18 29.22 4.87 -16.41
CA PRO A 18 30.67 4.92 -16.59
C PRO A 18 31.32 3.56 -16.29
N SER A 19 32.33 3.14 -17.07
CA SER A 19 32.95 1.83 -16.92
C SER A 19 33.54 1.59 -15.51
N SER A 20 34.10 2.61 -14.88
CA SER A 20 34.62 2.54 -13.51
C SER A 20 33.52 2.32 -12.46
N LEU A 21 32.39 3.03 -12.58
CA LEU A 21 31.23 2.85 -11.69
C LEU A 21 30.63 1.47 -11.87
N ARG A 22 30.47 1.03 -13.13
CA ARG A 22 29.97 -0.32 -13.44
C ARG A 22 30.84 -1.40 -12.81
N ALA A 23 32.17 -1.29 -12.91
CA ALA A 23 33.08 -2.28 -12.31
C ALA A 23 32.95 -2.35 -10.80
N LYS A 24 32.91 -1.21 -10.10
CA LYS A 24 32.68 -1.16 -8.63
C LYS A 24 31.35 -1.81 -8.23
N LEU A 25 30.27 -1.54 -8.97
CA LEU A 25 28.94 -2.11 -8.67
C LEU A 25 28.88 -3.61 -8.94
N ILE A 26 29.57 -4.10 -9.97
CA ILE A 26 29.71 -5.55 -10.24
C ILE A 26 30.46 -6.23 -9.09
N ASP A 27 31.55 -5.61 -8.60
CA ASP A 27 32.32 -6.15 -7.48
C ASP A 27 31.46 -6.24 -6.20
N ALA A 28 30.64 -5.21 -5.94
CA ALA A 28 29.77 -5.16 -4.76
C ALA A 28 28.70 -6.26 -4.72
N VAL A 29 28.06 -6.59 -5.85
CA VAL A 29 26.93 -7.55 -5.87
C VAL A 29 27.24 -8.88 -6.54
N GLY A 30 28.36 -8.97 -7.26
CA GLY A 30 28.73 -10.08 -8.14
C GLY A 30 28.12 -9.96 -9.54
N ALA A 31 28.86 -10.42 -10.56
CA ALA A 31 28.50 -10.24 -11.97
C ALA A 31 27.12 -10.80 -12.34
N SER A 32 26.73 -11.95 -11.78
CA SER A 32 25.41 -12.57 -12.02
C SER A 32 24.24 -11.81 -11.37
N HIS A 33 24.50 -10.79 -10.58
CA HIS A 33 23.52 -10.00 -9.85
C HIS A 33 23.54 -8.51 -10.22
N PHE A 34 24.34 -8.18 -11.22
CA PHE A 34 24.32 -6.92 -11.94
C PHE A 34 23.64 -7.15 -13.29
N LEU A 35 22.35 -6.80 -13.40
CA LEU A 35 21.60 -6.95 -14.64
C LEU A 35 21.69 -5.66 -15.46
N ALA A 36 21.77 -5.79 -16.80
CA ALA A 36 21.82 -4.65 -17.72
C ALA A 36 21.10 -4.97 -19.04
N GLY A 37 20.84 -3.95 -19.85
CA GLY A 37 20.16 -4.12 -21.15
C GLY A 37 18.74 -4.68 -20.99
N SER A 38 18.37 -5.70 -21.76
CA SER A 38 17.04 -6.28 -21.77
C SER A 38 16.61 -6.92 -20.42
N GLU A 39 17.56 -7.33 -19.59
CA GLU A 39 17.28 -7.91 -18.27
C GLU A 39 16.68 -6.91 -17.28
N THR A 40 16.80 -5.58 -17.55
CA THR A 40 16.23 -4.53 -16.69
C THR A 40 14.74 -4.26 -16.97
N THR A 41 14.19 -4.80 -18.05
CA THR A 41 12.85 -4.44 -18.55
C THR A 41 11.74 -4.74 -17.54
N SER A 42 11.75 -5.92 -16.88
CA SER A 42 10.75 -6.30 -15.89
C SER A 42 10.81 -5.46 -14.61
N TYR A 43 11.94 -4.84 -14.31
CA TYR A 43 12.13 -3.94 -13.17
C TYR A 43 11.75 -2.49 -13.49
N SER A 44 11.55 -2.18 -14.78
CA SER A 44 11.33 -0.82 -15.28
C SER A 44 9.85 -0.51 -15.54
N VAL A 45 8.95 -1.42 -15.18
CA VAL A 45 7.50 -1.28 -15.34
C VAL A 45 6.82 -1.65 -14.04
N ASP A 46 5.84 -0.84 -13.59
CA ASP A 46 5.04 -1.17 -12.42
C ASP A 46 4.02 -2.29 -12.72
N TRP A 47 3.43 -2.84 -11.67
CA TRP A 47 2.42 -3.90 -11.77
C TRP A 47 1.19 -3.47 -12.60
N THR A 48 0.83 -2.19 -12.58
CA THR A 48 -0.33 -1.68 -13.33
C THR A 48 -0.04 -1.46 -14.81
N GLY A 49 1.23 -1.39 -15.19
CA GLY A 49 1.69 -0.99 -16.52
C GLY A 49 1.54 0.50 -16.82
N ALA A 50 1.09 1.30 -15.84
CA ALA A 50 0.89 2.74 -16.00
C ALA A 50 2.20 3.53 -15.97
N PHE A 51 3.17 3.05 -15.21
CA PHE A 51 4.50 3.66 -15.11
C PHE A 51 5.53 2.79 -15.82
N ARG A 52 6.23 3.39 -16.80
CA ARG A 52 7.29 2.74 -17.57
C ARG A 52 8.51 3.62 -17.60
N GLY A 53 9.63 3.10 -17.15
CA GLY A 53 10.90 3.79 -17.12
C GLY A 53 12.01 3.02 -17.86
N GLN A 54 13.25 3.40 -17.58
CA GLN A 54 14.45 2.72 -18.05
C GLN A 54 15.51 2.79 -16.97
N SER A 55 16.21 1.70 -16.72
CA SER A 55 17.33 1.67 -15.79
C SER A 55 18.61 1.23 -16.49
N PRO A 56 19.76 1.89 -16.24
CA PRO A 56 21.05 1.45 -16.77
C PRO A 56 21.53 0.14 -16.13
N ALA A 57 21.05 -0.19 -14.93
CA ALA A 57 21.37 -1.43 -14.23
C ALA A 57 20.34 -1.75 -13.12
N VAL A 58 20.15 -3.04 -12.87
CA VAL A 58 19.46 -3.56 -11.69
C VAL A 58 20.46 -4.30 -10.83
N LEU A 59 20.59 -3.90 -9.57
CA LEU A 59 21.47 -4.50 -8.58
C LEU A 59 20.64 -5.36 -7.61
N ARG A 60 21.06 -6.60 -7.41
CA ARG A 60 20.34 -7.57 -6.57
C ARG A 60 21.24 -8.06 -5.41
N PRO A 61 21.48 -7.24 -4.39
CA PRO A 61 22.25 -7.64 -3.21
C PRO A 61 21.57 -8.77 -2.45
N ARG A 62 22.36 -9.58 -1.75
CA ARG A 62 21.90 -10.68 -0.90
C ARG A 62 22.07 -10.39 0.59
N THR A 63 22.94 -9.47 0.95
CA THR A 63 23.24 -9.13 2.34
C THR A 63 23.16 -7.63 2.59
N THR A 64 23.05 -7.23 3.86
CA THR A 64 23.06 -5.82 4.27
C THR A 64 24.37 -5.14 3.90
N GLU A 65 25.51 -5.83 3.98
CA GLU A 65 26.82 -5.30 3.61
C GLU A 65 26.91 -5.01 2.11
N GLN A 66 26.31 -5.84 1.26
CA GLN A 66 26.23 -5.57 -0.18
C GLN A 66 25.34 -4.35 -0.47
N VAL A 67 24.23 -4.18 0.26
CA VAL A 67 23.41 -2.96 0.15
C VAL A 67 24.20 -1.74 0.56
N ALA A 68 24.96 -1.81 1.67
CA ALA A 68 25.80 -0.73 2.16
C ALA A 68 26.87 -0.34 1.14
N SER A 69 27.57 -1.33 0.57
CA SER A 69 28.57 -1.10 -0.48
C SER A 69 27.97 -0.43 -1.71
N VAL A 70 26.82 -0.89 -2.18
CA VAL A 70 26.12 -0.29 -3.34
C VAL A 70 25.75 1.16 -3.08
N LEU A 71 25.17 1.47 -1.91
CA LEU A 71 24.73 2.83 -1.58
C LEU A 71 25.91 3.77 -1.41
N SER A 72 27.01 3.35 -0.76
CA SER A 72 28.23 4.14 -0.64
C SER A 72 28.79 4.48 -2.02
N ILE A 73 28.90 3.51 -2.94
CA ILE A 73 29.37 3.73 -4.32
C ILE A 73 28.45 4.69 -5.06
N CYS A 74 27.12 4.55 -4.90
CA CYS A 74 26.15 5.44 -5.55
C CYS A 74 26.20 6.86 -4.98
N ALA A 75 26.39 7.03 -3.67
CA ALA A 75 26.53 8.34 -3.03
C ALA A 75 27.79 9.06 -3.50
N GLU A 76 28.96 8.39 -3.52
CA GLU A 76 30.22 8.94 -4.02
C GLU A 76 30.13 9.40 -5.49
N SER A 77 29.35 8.70 -6.30
CA SER A 77 29.20 9.00 -7.73
C SER A 77 28.00 9.89 -8.07
N GLY A 78 27.20 10.30 -7.06
CA GLY A 78 25.95 11.04 -7.27
C GLY A 78 24.94 10.28 -8.15
N CYS A 79 24.95 8.94 -8.09
CA CYS A 79 24.10 8.10 -8.93
C CYS A 79 22.78 7.82 -8.21
N PRO A 80 21.61 8.23 -8.75
CA PRO A 80 20.33 8.02 -8.11
C PRO A 80 19.89 6.56 -8.15
N VAL A 81 19.21 6.15 -7.09
CA VAL A 81 18.76 4.77 -6.86
C VAL A 81 17.26 4.73 -6.58
N VAL A 82 16.54 3.86 -7.29
CA VAL A 82 15.17 3.48 -6.97
C VAL A 82 15.20 2.14 -6.23
N ILE A 83 14.57 2.10 -5.05
CA ILE A 83 14.48 0.90 -4.24
C ILE A 83 13.24 0.10 -4.66
N GLN A 84 13.42 -1.19 -4.97
CA GLN A 84 12.32 -2.04 -5.42
C GLN A 84 12.26 -3.34 -4.61
N GLY A 85 11.11 -3.59 -3.96
CA GLY A 85 10.76 -4.87 -3.35
C GLY A 85 10.02 -5.77 -4.34
N GLY A 86 8.79 -6.19 -3.98
CA GLY A 86 7.93 -7.02 -4.82
C GLY A 86 7.27 -6.32 -6.01
N ASN A 87 7.50 -5.05 -6.20
CA ASN A 87 6.96 -4.20 -7.28
C ASN A 87 5.41 -4.26 -7.40
N THR A 88 4.72 -4.39 -6.27
CA THR A 88 3.24 -4.48 -6.18
C THR A 88 2.56 -3.13 -5.92
N GLY A 89 3.33 -2.04 -5.79
CA GLY A 89 2.83 -0.70 -5.52
C GLY A 89 2.01 -0.13 -6.69
N LEU A 90 1.09 0.79 -6.37
CA LEU A 90 0.12 1.36 -7.32
C LEU A 90 0.40 2.83 -7.66
N VAL A 91 1.46 3.42 -7.13
CA VAL A 91 1.75 4.87 -7.24
C VAL A 91 3.10 5.17 -7.92
N GLY A 92 3.70 4.18 -8.58
CA GLY A 92 4.92 4.33 -9.38
C GLY A 92 6.22 4.45 -8.56
N GLY A 93 6.18 4.27 -7.23
CA GLY A 93 7.32 4.50 -6.34
C GLY A 93 8.55 3.60 -6.55
N GLY A 94 8.40 2.45 -7.20
CA GLY A 94 9.49 1.51 -7.49
C GLY A 94 10.00 1.54 -8.94
N VAL A 95 9.60 2.53 -9.76
CA VAL A 95 9.94 2.56 -11.20
C VAL A 95 11.01 3.61 -11.50
N PRO A 96 12.09 3.27 -12.24
CA PRO A 96 13.18 4.18 -12.59
C PRO A 96 12.80 5.08 -13.77
N LEU A 97 12.02 6.15 -13.52
CA LEU A 97 11.48 7.01 -14.59
C LEU A 97 12.53 7.93 -15.23
N ASN A 98 13.63 8.25 -14.50
CA ASN A 98 14.63 9.22 -14.95
C ASN A 98 16.02 8.57 -15.17
N GLY A 99 16.09 7.26 -15.39
CA GLY A 99 17.34 6.54 -15.59
C GLY A 99 18.11 6.25 -14.30
N GLU A 100 17.39 6.10 -13.20
CA GLU A 100 17.94 5.66 -11.91
C GLU A 100 18.39 4.19 -11.99
N ILE A 101 19.40 3.82 -11.19
CA ILE A 101 19.71 2.41 -10.91
C ILE A 101 18.57 1.82 -10.07
N VAL A 102 18.15 0.59 -10.35
CA VAL A 102 17.25 -0.16 -9.47
C VAL A 102 18.05 -0.98 -8.48
N LEU A 103 17.82 -0.78 -7.19
CA LEU A 103 18.28 -1.66 -6.11
C LEU A 103 17.10 -2.57 -5.70
N SER A 104 17.18 -3.83 -6.13
CA SER A 104 16.16 -4.83 -5.81
C SER A 104 16.49 -5.57 -4.52
N THR A 105 15.58 -5.52 -3.55
CA THR A 105 15.71 -6.24 -2.27
C THR A 105 15.26 -7.70 -2.36
N SER A 106 14.86 -8.19 -3.53
CA SER A 106 14.25 -9.52 -3.73
C SER A 106 15.13 -10.71 -3.29
N ARG A 107 16.44 -10.53 -3.12
CA ARG A 107 17.36 -11.58 -2.65
C ARG A 107 17.69 -11.50 -1.15
N LEU A 108 17.18 -10.51 -0.46
CA LEU A 108 17.27 -10.43 1.01
C LEU A 108 16.14 -11.32 1.57
N THR A 109 16.35 -12.63 1.67
CA THR A 109 15.28 -13.62 1.95
C THR A 109 15.53 -14.49 3.19
N GLU A 110 16.46 -14.09 4.04
CA GLU A 110 16.65 -14.77 5.32
C GLU A 110 15.41 -14.59 6.21
N ILE A 111 14.93 -15.67 6.79
CA ILE A 111 13.88 -15.67 7.80
C ILE A 111 14.35 -16.51 8.99
N GLN A 112 14.26 -15.97 10.20
CA GLN A 112 14.68 -16.64 11.41
C GLN A 112 13.52 -17.35 12.10
N ASP A 113 13.82 -18.22 13.04
CA ASP A 113 12.81 -18.91 13.84
C ASP A 113 11.94 -17.93 14.64
N VAL A 114 10.69 -18.34 14.86
CA VAL A 114 9.73 -17.56 15.63
C VAL A 114 10.06 -17.62 17.11
N HIS A 115 10.19 -16.46 17.74
CA HIS A 115 10.29 -16.31 19.18
C HIS A 115 8.87 -16.41 19.78
N LEU A 116 8.51 -17.61 20.26
CA LEU A 116 7.13 -17.88 20.73
C LEU A 116 6.72 -17.06 21.95
N ALA A 117 7.65 -16.83 22.90
CA ALA A 117 7.37 -16.06 24.11
C ALA A 117 6.91 -14.62 23.77
N ASP A 118 7.58 -13.99 22.82
CA ASP A 118 7.29 -12.62 22.38
C ASP A 118 6.35 -12.58 21.19
N ARG A 119 6.09 -13.73 20.57
CA ARG A 119 5.36 -13.84 19.29
C ARG A 119 5.96 -12.92 18.22
N GLN A 120 7.27 -13.00 18.05
CA GLN A 120 8.00 -12.17 17.09
C GLN A 120 8.78 -13.03 16.11
N ILE A 121 9.01 -12.49 14.93
CA ILE A 121 9.81 -13.09 13.86
C ILE A 121 10.76 -12.04 13.29
N THR A 122 11.98 -12.45 12.95
CA THR A 122 12.90 -11.62 12.17
C THR A 122 12.89 -12.09 10.72
N ALA A 123 12.59 -11.17 9.80
CA ALA A 123 12.55 -11.42 8.37
C ALA A 123 13.33 -10.36 7.60
N SER A 124 14.09 -10.77 6.60
CA SER A 124 14.74 -9.85 5.66
C SER A 124 13.73 -9.19 4.72
N ALA A 125 14.11 -8.04 4.17
CA ALA A 125 13.23 -7.17 3.40
C ALA A 125 12.60 -7.81 2.16
N GLY A 126 13.22 -8.81 1.57
CA GLY A 126 12.75 -9.52 0.39
C GLY A 126 11.79 -10.68 0.68
N ASN A 127 11.62 -11.10 1.96
CA ASN A 127 10.60 -12.08 2.31
C ASN A 127 9.21 -11.53 2.01
N THR A 128 8.29 -12.39 1.54
CA THR A 128 6.91 -11.98 1.31
C THR A 128 6.10 -11.95 2.60
N LEU A 129 5.04 -11.16 2.64
CA LEU A 129 4.11 -11.16 3.78
C LEU A 129 3.47 -12.54 3.99
N HIS A 130 3.24 -13.28 2.90
CA HIS A 130 2.75 -14.66 2.95
C HIS A 130 3.73 -15.60 3.67
N GLN A 131 5.05 -15.47 3.42
CA GLN A 131 6.06 -16.27 4.13
C GLN A 131 6.05 -15.97 5.64
N VAL A 132 5.94 -14.69 6.02
CA VAL A 132 5.84 -14.29 7.42
C VAL A 132 4.56 -14.83 8.08
N ALA A 133 3.42 -14.74 7.41
CA ALA A 133 2.13 -15.22 7.91
C ALA A 133 2.08 -16.74 8.11
N ASN A 134 2.90 -17.49 7.35
CA ASN A 134 2.96 -18.96 7.43
C ASN A 134 4.19 -19.49 8.15
N ALA A 135 4.96 -18.65 8.81
CA ALA A 135 6.18 -19.05 9.51
C ALA A 135 5.91 -19.97 10.72
N HIS A 136 4.69 -19.94 11.28
CA HIS A 136 4.34 -20.78 12.42
C HIS A 136 2.86 -21.24 12.36
N PRO A 137 2.54 -22.50 12.71
CA PRO A 137 1.18 -23.03 12.56
C PRO A 137 0.13 -22.35 13.47
N SER A 138 0.49 -21.90 14.67
CA SER A 138 -0.43 -21.26 15.63
C SER A 138 -0.42 -19.73 15.59
N LEU A 139 0.46 -19.13 14.80
CA LEU A 139 0.58 -17.68 14.67
C LEU A 139 0.30 -17.25 13.22
N ASP A 140 -0.09 -16.01 13.07
CA ASP A 140 -0.37 -15.35 11.79
C ASP A 140 0.26 -13.96 11.79
N PHE A 141 0.27 -13.28 10.65
CA PHE A 141 0.70 -11.89 10.56
C PHE A 141 -0.50 -10.95 10.53
N GLY A 142 -0.43 -9.85 11.30
CA GLY A 142 -1.55 -8.91 11.44
C GLY A 142 -1.91 -8.17 10.15
N VAL A 143 -0.94 -7.92 9.27
CA VAL A 143 -1.17 -7.24 7.99
C VAL A 143 -1.55 -8.24 6.91
N LYS A 144 -2.77 -8.07 6.34
CA LYS A 144 -3.29 -8.91 5.25
C LYS A 144 -3.74 -8.02 4.09
N ILE A 145 -2.98 -8.09 2.99
CA ILE A 145 -3.25 -7.36 1.73
C ILE A 145 -3.40 -8.34 0.57
N ALA A 146 -4.11 -7.96 -0.46
CA ALA A 146 -4.38 -8.81 -1.63
C ALA A 146 -3.08 -9.29 -2.32
N SER A 147 -2.05 -8.45 -2.37
CA SER A 147 -0.75 -8.77 -2.96
C SER A 147 0.22 -9.51 -2.01
N GLY A 148 -0.22 -10.00 -0.86
CA GLY A 148 0.64 -10.57 0.19
C GLY A 148 1.56 -11.70 -0.24
N ALA A 149 1.23 -12.42 -1.31
CA ALA A 149 2.10 -13.45 -1.91
C ALA A 149 3.33 -12.88 -2.63
N SER A 150 3.29 -11.62 -3.07
CA SER A 150 4.34 -10.94 -3.83
C SER A 150 4.89 -9.70 -3.12
N ALA A 151 4.06 -9.03 -2.32
CA ALA A 151 4.49 -7.89 -1.51
C ALA A 151 5.52 -8.32 -0.47
N THR A 152 6.63 -7.61 -0.41
CA THR A 152 7.76 -7.94 0.48
C THR A 152 7.72 -7.14 1.77
N VAL A 153 8.35 -7.66 2.83
CA VAL A 153 8.46 -7.02 4.13
C VAL A 153 9.01 -5.59 4.01
N GLY A 154 10.13 -5.40 3.31
CA GLY A 154 10.73 -4.08 3.12
C GLY A 154 9.82 -3.12 2.36
N GLY A 155 9.16 -3.58 1.30
CA GLY A 155 8.19 -2.79 0.54
C GLY A 155 6.97 -2.41 1.37
N ALA A 156 6.40 -3.36 2.12
CA ALA A 156 5.25 -3.12 2.99
C ALA A 156 5.55 -2.13 4.14
N ILE A 157 6.75 -2.21 4.74
CA ILE A 157 7.20 -1.21 5.72
C ILE A 157 7.36 0.16 5.05
N ALA A 158 8.07 0.21 3.91
CA ALA A 158 8.34 1.46 3.21
C ALA A 158 7.06 2.22 2.82
N THR A 159 5.97 1.51 2.51
CA THR A 159 4.66 2.10 2.19
C THR A 159 3.70 2.16 3.38
N ASN A 160 4.10 1.65 4.55
CA ASN A 160 3.22 1.47 5.71
C ASN A 160 1.92 0.75 5.33
N ALA A 161 2.03 -0.38 4.63
CA ALA A 161 0.90 -1.12 4.10
C ALA A 161 -0.14 -1.45 5.18
N GLY A 162 -1.41 -1.35 4.82
CA GLY A 162 -2.56 -1.64 5.68
C GLY A 162 -3.26 -2.95 5.33
N GLY A 163 -4.47 -2.84 4.77
CA GLY A 163 -5.31 -3.95 4.32
C GLY A 163 -6.44 -4.29 5.29
N VAL A 164 -7.14 -5.38 5.01
CA VAL A 164 -8.44 -5.71 5.60
C VAL A 164 -8.46 -5.94 7.11
N ARG A 165 -7.30 -6.04 7.77
CA ARG A 165 -7.19 -6.29 9.23
C ARG A 165 -6.66 -5.09 10.03
N VAL A 166 -6.52 -3.92 9.40
CA VAL A 166 -6.00 -2.69 10.06
C VAL A 166 -6.83 -2.32 11.28
N LEU A 167 -8.14 -2.47 11.21
CA LEU A 167 -9.05 -2.22 12.32
C LEU A 167 -8.62 -2.95 13.61
N ARG A 168 -8.19 -4.20 13.51
CA ARG A 168 -7.85 -5.03 14.67
C ARG A 168 -6.38 -4.98 15.06
N TYR A 169 -5.47 -4.94 14.09
CA TYR A 169 -4.04 -5.12 14.35
C TYR A 169 -3.20 -3.89 13.98
N GLY A 170 -3.80 -2.87 13.37
CA GLY A 170 -3.09 -1.72 12.83
C GLY A 170 -2.34 -2.02 11.53
N PRO A 171 -1.78 -0.97 10.89
CA PRO A 171 -0.99 -1.09 9.68
C PRO A 171 0.41 -1.65 9.96
N MET A 172 1.25 -1.74 8.93
CA MET A 172 2.60 -2.30 9.02
C MET A 172 3.46 -1.65 10.12
N ARG A 173 3.36 -0.32 10.31
CA ARG A 173 4.06 0.43 11.38
C ARG A 173 3.81 -0.16 12.76
N SER A 174 2.58 -0.58 13.04
CA SER A 174 2.20 -1.15 14.34
C SER A 174 2.79 -2.54 14.59
N GLN A 175 3.27 -3.21 13.55
CA GLN A 175 3.85 -4.55 13.64
C GLN A 175 5.36 -4.53 13.86
N ILE A 176 6.03 -3.39 13.66
CA ILE A 176 7.48 -3.30 13.76
C ILE A 176 7.90 -3.34 15.24
N ARG A 177 8.81 -4.24 15.58
CA ARG A 177 9.45 -4.36 16.89
C ARG A 177 10.97 -4.14 16.81
N GLY A 178 11.50 -4.05 15.60
CA GLY A 178 12.89 -3.74 15.32
C GLY A 178 13.09 -3.60 13.83
N ILE A 179 14.10 -2.84 13.43
CA ILE A 179 14.41 -2.59 12.03
C ILE A 179 15.93 -2.49 11.83
N GLU A 180 16.39 -3.01 10.71
CA GLU A 180 17.73 -2.79 10.18
C GLU A 180 17.62 -2.11 8.83
N VAL A 181 18.38 -1.03 8.66
CA VAL A 181 18.36 -0.22 7.44
C VAL A 181 19.76 0.23 7.05
N VAL A 182 19.93 0.59 5.78
CA VAL A 182 21.13 1.23 5.27
C VAL A 182 20.80 2.64 4.80
N LEU A 183 21.52 3.64 5.30
CA LEU A 183 21.42 5.03 4.89
C LEU A 183 22.08 5.25 3.51
N SER A 184 21.85 6.42 2.92
CA SER A 184 22.37 6.74 1.58
C SER A 184 23.90 6.70 1.46
N ASP A 185 24.63 6.92 2.53
CA ASP A 185 26.08 6.86 2.61
C ASP A 185 26.67 5.45 2.85
N GLY A 186 25.81 4.44 3.00
CA GLY A 186 26.18 3.07 3.34
C GLY A 186 26.21 2.75 4.83
N THR A 187 25.93 3.73 5.71
CA THR A 187 25.86 3.48 7.16
C THR A 187 24.73 2.52 7.50
N VAL A 188 25.03 1.47 8.25
CA VAL A 188 24.02 0.50 8.75
C VAL A 188 23.52 0.95 10.10
N LEU A 189 22.20 1.13 10.22
CA LEU A 189 21.52 1.30 11.49
C LEU A 189 20.74 0.03 11.81
N SER A 190 20.98 -0.55 12.99
CA SER A 190 20.35 -1.80 13.43
C SER A 190 19.77 -1.64 14.83
N HIS A 191 18.45 -1.71 14.93
CA HIS A 191 17.70 -1.69 16.19
C HIS A 191 16.76 -2.90 16.19
N MET A 192 17.31 -4.08 16.57
CA MET A 192 16.67 -5.38 16.39
C MET A 192 16.31 -6.08 17.70
N GLN A 193 16.37 -5.36 18.84
CA GLN A 193 16.15 -5.94 20.18
C GLN A 193 14.74 -6.46 20.40
N GLY A 194 13.75 -5.93 19.69
CA GLY A 194 12.36 -6.39 19.75
C GLY A 194 11.63 -6.02 21.04
N LEU A 195 12.07 -4.97 21.72
CA LEU A 195 11.48 -4.54 22.98
C LEU A 195 10.09 -3.95 22.75
N THR A 196 9.15 -4.31 23.64
CA THR A 196 7.80 -3.70 23.62
C THR A 196 7.82 -2.28 24.19
N LYS A 197 8.75 -2.00 25.11
CA LYS A 197 8.95 -0.68 25.72
C LYS A 197 10.39 -0.26 25.53
N ASP A 198 10.61 0.74 24.69
CA ASP A 198 11.91 1.36 24.48
C ASP A 198 11.71 2.87 24.22
N ASN A 199 12.19 3.67 25.15
CA ASN A 199 12.19 5.13 25.08
C ASN A 199 13.63 5.69 24.98
N THR A 200 14.56 4.91 24.47
CA THR A 200 15.97 5.27 24.36
C THR A 200 16.24 5.98 23.03
N GLY A 201 15.89 7.24 22.94
CA GLY A 201 16.11 8.06 21.76
C GLY A 201 14.87 8.22 20.87
N TYR A 202 15.09 8.56 19.60
CA TYR A 202 13.99 8.77 18.64
C TYR A 202 13.46 7.43 18.10
N ASP A 203 12.13 7.36 17.91
CA ASP A 203 11.46 6.25 17.26
C ASP A 203 11.65 6.32 15.71
N TYR A 204 12.85 6.00 15.25
CA TYR A 204 13.12 5.95 13.82
C TYR A 204 12.48 4.74 13.10
N PRO A 205 12.20 3.57 13.72
CA PRO A 205 11.37 2.55 13.09
C PRO A 205 10.04 3.07 12.59
N SER A 206 9.31 3.83 13.40
CA SER A 206 8.05 4.46 12.99
C SER A 206 8.23 5.56 11.95
N LEU A 207 9.34 6.30 11.97
CA LEU A 207 9.65 7.32 10.95
C LEU A 207 9.92 6.67 9.58
N LEU A 208 10.60 5.52 9.56
CA LEU A 208 10.95 4.79 8.34
C LEU A 208 9.73 4.09 7.71
N ALA A 209 8.73 3.72 8.53
CA ALA A 209 7.48 3.16 8.03
C ALA A 209 6.65 4.23 7.30
N GLY A 210 6.46 4.05 5.99
CA GLY A 210 5.80 5.02 5.11
C GLY A 210 6.75 6.05 4.49
N SER A 211 8.08 5.85 4.59
CA SER A 211 9.09 6.72 3.97
C SER A 211 9.25 6.49 2.46
N GLU A 212 8.64 5.47 1.90
CA GLU A 212 8.69 5.11 0.47
C GLU A 212 10.12 5.02 -0.10
N GLY A 213 11.07 4.54 0.74
CA GLY A 213 12.49 4.40 0.36
C GLY A 213 13.22 5.73 0.17
N THR A 214 12.70 6.83 0.69
CA THR A 214 13.35 8.16 0.57
C THR A 214 14.32 8.48 1.69
N LEU A 215 14.29 7.71 2.80
CA LEU A 215 15.14 7.93 3.98
C LEU A 215 16.23 6.87 4.11
N ALA A 216 15.94 5.62 3.80
CA ALA A 216 16.87 4.50 3.93
C ALA A 216 16.40 3.29 3.11
N VAL A 217 17.28 2.31 2.93
CA VAL A 217 16.94 0.97 2.40
C VAL A 217 16.74 0.01 3.55
N ILE A 218 15.54 -0.53 3.70
CA ILE A 218 15.21 -1.53 4.73
C ILE A 218 15.84 -2.86 4.31
N THR A 219 16.59 -3.50 5.21
CA THR A 219 17.24 -4.79 4.99
C THR A 219 16.65 -5.92 5.81
N LYS A 220 16.26 -5.64 7.06
CA LYS A 220 15.59 -6.60 7.95
C LYS A 220 14.58 -5.91 8.84
N ALA A 221 13.60 -6.66 9.32
CA ALA A 221 12.67 -6.21 10.35
C ALA A 221 12.38 -7.33 11.35
N ARG A 222 12.20 -6.96 12.60
CA ARG A 222 11.61 -7.79 13.64
C ARG A 222 10.13 -7.40 13.75
N LEU A 223 9.25 -8.38 13.53
CA LEU A 223 7.83 -8.17 13.36
C LEU A 223 7.01 -8.89 14.42
N GLN A 224 5.95 -8.24 14.87
CA GLN A 224 4.97 -8.85 15.78
C GLN A 224 4.08 -9.81 15.01
N LEU A 225 3.91 -11.03 15.54
CA LEU A 225 2.91 -11.98 15.10
C LEU A 225 1.71 -11.97 16.05
N VAL A 226 0.56 -12.39 15.53
CA VAL A 226 -0.72 -12.47 16.24
C VAL A 226 -1.18 -13.92 16.35
N PRO A 227 -1.98 -14.31 17.32
CA PRO A 227 -2.59 -15.65 17.36
C PRO A 227 -3.39 -15.90 16.08
N ARG A 228 -3.20 -17.09 15.49
CA ARG A 228 -3.98 -17.50 14.32
C ARG A 228 -5.42 -17.74 14.70
N VAL A 229 -6.33 -17.13 13.96
CA VAL A 229 -7.76 -17.34 14.13
C VAL A 229 -8.21 -18.52 13.28
N PHE A 230 -8.57 -19.63 13.92
CA PHE A 230 -9.01 -20.86 13.24
C PHE A 230 -10.50 -20.85 12.92
N ASN A 231 -11.32 -20.29 13.80
CA ASN A 231 -12.78 -20.36 13.76
C ASN A 231 -13.40 -18.98 13.49
N SER A 232 -12.93 -18.28 12.45
CA SER A 232 -13.59 -17.03 12.05
C SER A 232 -14.93 -17.30 11.38
N ILE A 233 -15.82 -16.32 11.44
CA ILE A 233 -17.09 -16.31 10.74
C ILE A 233 -17.12 -15.09 9.84
N VAL A 234 -17.57 -15.26 8.61
CA VAL A 234 -17.79 -14.17 7.66
C VAL A 234 -19.28 -14.00 7.47
N ILE A 235 -19.74 -12.78 7.64
CA ILE A 235 -21.14 -12.39 7.46
C ILE A 235 -21.18 -11.34 6.37
N LEU A 236 -22.13 -11.49 5.46
CA LEU A 236 -22.42 -10.49 4.46
C LEU A 236 -23.87 -10.06 4.60
N ALA A 237 -24.09 -8.74 4.71
CA ALA A 237 -25.42 -8.15 4.86
C ALA A 237 -25.68 -7.12 3.75
N GLY A 238 -26.91 -7.14 3.20
CA GLY A 238 -27.36 -6.16 2.23
C GLY A 238 -28.12 -5.02 2.90
N VAL A 239 -27.85 -3.77 2.51
CA VAL A 239 -28.52 -2.55 3.00
C VAL A 239 -28.88 -1.60 1.86
N GLU A 240 -29.88 -0.71 2.10
CA GLU A 240 -30.45 0.11 1.04
C GLU A 240 -29.93 1.55 1.03
N SER A 241 -29.30 2.04 2.11
CA SER A 241 -28.75 3.38 2.15
C SER A 241 -27.31 3.40 2.68
N ILE A 242 -26.57 4.45 2.35
CA ILE A 242 -25.18 4.64 2.78
C ILE A 242 -25.10 4.98 4.28
N GLU A 243 -26.12 5.68 4.79
CA GLU A 243 -26.27 6.00 6.22
C GLU A 243 -26.45 4.71 7.01
N MET A 244 -27.39 3.84 6.59
CA MET A 244 -27.61 2.54 7.22
C MET A 244 -26.37 1.66 7.19
N LEU A 245 -25.61 1.68 6.08
CA LEU A 245 -24.33 0.97 5.97
C LEU A 245 -23.32 1.45 7.00
N HIS A 246 -23.17 2.77 7.16
CA HIS A 246 -22.25 3.38 8.12
C HIS A 246 -22.67 3.12 9.57
N ASP A 247 -23.97 3.26 9.88
CA ASP A 247 -24.50 3.01 11.21
C ASP A 247 -24.30 1.54 11.62
N LEU A 248 -24.56 0.61 10.69
CA LEU A 248 -24.35 -0.82 10.91
C LEU A 248 -22.87 -1.16 11.16
N ALA A 249 -21.96 -0.57 10.37
CA ALA A 249 -20.53 -0.74 10.55
C ALA A 249 -20.06 -0.17 11.90
N THR A 250 -20.57 0.99 12.28
CA THR A 250 -20.26 1.64 13.56
C THR A 250 -20.74 0.81 14.74
N GLN A 251 -21.99 0.33 14.70
CA GLN A 251 -22.53 -0.54 15.74
C GLN A 251 -21.74 -1.86 15.82
N ALA A 252 -21.38 -2.47 14.67
CA ALA A 252 -20.56 -3.69 14.66
C ALA A 252 -19.25 -3.48 15.41
N THR A 253 -18.54 -2.38 15.17
CA THR A 253 -17.26 -2.09 15.82
C THR A 253 -17.39 -1.75 17.31
N GLN A 254 -18.51 -1.17 17.73
CA GLN A 254 -18.75 -0.79 19.13
C GLN A 254 -19.27 -1.95 19.98
N GLU A 255 -20.11 -2.81 19.41
CA GLU A 255 -20.80 -3.85 20.16
C GLU A 255 -20.13 -5.22 20.07
N LEU A 256 -19.32 -5.48 19.03
CA LEU A 256 -18.69 -6.78 18.79
C LEU A 256 -17.16 -6.68 18.97
N SER A 257 -16.65 -7.16 20.10
CA SER A 257 -15.20 -7.18 20.41
C SER A 257 -14.40 -8.14 19.52
N GLU A 258 -15.08 -9.06 18.85
CA GLU A 258 -14.52 -10.11 18.01
C GLU A 258 -14.27 -9.68 16.56
N VAL A 259 -14.62 -8.45 16.18
CA VAL A 259 -14.47 -7.94 14.81
C VAL A 259 -13.00 -7.98 14.38
N ILE A 260 -12.76 -8.56 13.21
CA ILE A 260 -11.44 -8.57 12.52
C ILE A 260 -11.44 -7.56 11.38
N SER A 261 -12.51 -7.57 10.56
CA SER A 261 -12.63 -6.75 9.36
C SER A 261 -14.06 -6.25 9.17
N VAL A 262 -14.20 -5.03 8.67
CA VAL A 262 -15.47 -4.41 8.31
C VAL A 262 -15.30 -3.75 6.94
N GLU A 263 -15.84 -4.41 5.92
CA GLU A 263 -15.67 -4.06 4.53
C GLU A 263 -16.98 -3.70 3.88
N PHE A 264 -16.95 -2.92 2.82
CA PHE A 264 -18.15 -2.68 2.02
C PHE A 264 -17.86 -2.69 0.53
N PHE A 265 -18.90 -2.86 -0.26
CA PHE A 265 -18.92 -2.64 -1.71
C PHE A 265 -20.32 -2.29 -2.20
N THR A 266 -20.40 -1.70 -3.39
CA THR A 266 -21.67 -1.28 -3.99
C THR A 266 -22.24 -2.36 -4.91
N SER A 267 -23.56 -2.33 -5.14
CA SER A 267 -24.24 -3.20 -6.11
C SER A 267 -23.67 -3.08 -7.53
N ARG A 268 -23.12 -1.92 -7.91
CA ARG A 268 -22.53 -1.71 -9.23
C ARG A 268 -21.39 -2.69 -9.51
N GLY A 269 -20.43 -2.79 -8.60
CA GLY A 269 -19.32 -3.73 -8.75
C GLY A 269 -19.79 -5.19 -8.77
N LEU A 270 -20.75 -5.54 -7.91
CA LEU A 270 -21.37 -6.88 -7.89
C LEU A 270 -22.01 -7.22 -9.23
N GLN A 271 -22.84 -6.34 -9.81
CA GLN A 271 -23.47 -6.56 -11.10
C GLN A 271 -22.47 -6.81 -12.23
N ILE A 272 -21.35 -6.07 -12.23
CA ILE A 272 -20.28 -6.28 -13.20
C ILE A 272 -19.65 -7.65 -13.03
N LEU A 273 -19.33 -8.07 -11.80
CA LEU A 273 -18.77 -9.39 -11.52
C LEU A 273 -19.73 -10.52 -11.91
N GLN A 274 -21.02 -10.36 -11.68
CA GLN A 274 -22.03 -11.33 -12.10
C GLN A 274 -22.11 -11.45 -13.61
N THR A 275 -22.14 -10.32 -14.33
CA THR A 275 -22.34 -10.30 -15.79
C THR A 275 -21.08 -10.61 -16.58
N ARG A 276 -19.89 -10.23 -16.08
CA ARG A 276 -18.61 -10.36 -16.79
C ARG A 276 -17.74 -11.52 -16.29
N ALA A 277 -17.84 -11.86 -15.01
CA ALA A 277 -17.05 -12.93 -14.40
C ALA A 277 -17.88 -14.16 -14.00
N GLY A 278 -19.19 -14.15 -14.26
CA GLY A 278 -20.08 -15.30 -13.98
C GLY A 278 -20.26 -15.59 -12.49
N MET A 279 -20.03 -14.61 -11.61
CA MET A 279 -20.27 -14.81 -10.17
C MET A 279 -21.77 -15.05 -9.91
N PRO A 280 -22.14 -15.98 -9.02
CA PRO A 280 -23.54 -16.26 -8.73
C PRO A 280 -24.20 -15.07 -8.01
N PRO A 281 -25.55 -15.03 -7.93
CA PRO A 281 -26.26 -14.14 -7.04
C PRO A 281 -25.79 -14.31 -5.60
N LEU A 282 -25.68 -13.21 -4.84
CA LEU A 282 -25.08 -13.21 -3.53
C LEU A 282 -26.11 -13.45 -2.41
N LEU A 283 -27.29 -12.81 -2.54
CA LEU A 283 -28.41 -12.88 -1.61
C LEU A 283 -29.70 -13.09 -2.42
N ASP A 284 -30.76 -13.54 -1.76
CA ASP A 284 -32.06 -13.79 -2.39
C ASP A 284 -32.70 -12.52 -2.98
N ARG A 285 -32.34 -11.36 -2.46
CA ARG A 285 -32.69 -10.06 -3.03
C ARG A 285 -31.48 -9.16 -3.15
N ASN A 286 -31.43 -8.35 -4.19
CA ASN A 286 -30.38 -7.35 -4.39
C ASN A 286 -30.56 -6.19 -3.42
N SER A 287 -29.45 -5.66 -2.92
CA SER A 287 -29.37 -4.43 -2.13
C SER A 287 -28.46 -3.43 -2.81
N ARG A 288 -28.55 -2.16 -2.44
CA ARG A 288 -27.70 -1.09 -3.03
C ARG A 288 -26.26 -1.15 -2.54
N TYR A 289 -26.06 -1.56 -1.27
CA TYR A 289 -24.78 -1.65 -0.59
C TYR A 289 -24.68 -2.98 0.14
N TYR A 290 -23.48 -3.46 0.32
CA TYR A 290 -23.19 -4.71 1.02
C TYR A 290 -22.10 -4.46 2.06
N LEU A 291 -22.35 -4.90 3.29
CA LEU A 291 -21.41 -4.93 4.40
C LEU A 291 -20.87 -6.35 4.56
N LEU A 292 -19.57 -6.51 4.62
CA LEU A 292 -18.90 -7.77 4.94
C LEU A 292 -18.21 -7.62 6.30
N LEU A 293 -18.55 -8.48 7.24
CA LEU A 293 -17.96 -8.57 8.57
C LEU A 293 -17.18 -9.89 8.70
N GLU A 294 -15.94 -9.83 9.17
CA GLU A 294 -15.23 -11.02 9.65
C GLU A 294 -15.08 -10.93 11.16
N LEU A 295 -15.52 -11.97 11.88
CA LEU A 295 -15.46 -12.10 13.34
C LEU A 295 -14.53 -13.25 13.72
N ALA A 296 -13.67 -13.06 14.72
CA ALA A 296 -12.72 -14.09 15.20
C ALA A 296 -13.44 -15.30 15.83
N GLU A 297 -14.51 -15.04 16.56
CA GLU A 297 -15.33 -16.04 17.24
C GLU A 297 -16.65 -15.36 17.60
N ILE A 298 -17.76 -16.07 17.58
CA ILE A 298 -19.00 -15.50 18.10
C ILE A 298 -19.15 -15.90 19.56
N ARG A 299 -18.95 -14.93 20.46
CA ARG A 299 -19.24 -15.09 21.90
C ARG A 299 -20.68 -14.74 22.24
N SER A 300 -21.37 -14.02 21.37
CA SER A 300 -22.77 -13.62 21.55
C SER A 300 -23.53 -13.63 20.23
N ASP A 301 -24.19 -14.75 19.93
CA ASP A 301 -25.11 -14.87 18.79
C ASP A 301 -26.24 -13.83 18.85
N ARG A 302 -26.65 -13.43 20.09
CA ARG A 302 -27.71 -12.45 20.30
C ARG A 302 -27.33 -11.05 19.80
N SER A 303 -26.08 -10.60 20.01
CA SER A 303 -25.63 -9.28 19.54
C SER A 303 -25.60 -9.24 18.03
N VAL A 304 -25.03 -10.28 17.39
CA VAL A 304 -25.01 -10.40 15.94
C VAL A 304 -26.42 -10.47 15.35
N SER A 305 -27.30 -11.32 15.93
CA SER A 305 -28.67 -11.45 15.47
C SER A 305 -29.49 -10.17 15.62
N ARG A 306 -29.24 -9.39 16.68
CA ARG A 306 -29.90 -8.09 16.89
C ARG A 306 -29.41 -7.08 15.85
N LEU A 307 -28.10 -7.02 15.61
CA LEU A 307 -27.45 -6.11 14.66
C LEU A 307 -27.98 -6.32 13.24
N LEU A 308 -28.20 -7.59 12.85
CA LEU A 308 -28.56 -7.96 11.47
C LEU A 308 -30.05 -8.20 11.28
N ASN A 309 -30.88 -7.95 12.33
CA ASN A 309 -32.29 -8.29 12.30
C ASN A 309 -33.05 -7.64 11.13
N GLY A 310 -33.74 -8.46 10.35
CA GLY A 310 -34.51 -8.03 9.18
C GLY A 310 -33.70 -7.71 7.91
N LEU A 311 -32.35 -7.83 7.95
CA LEU A 311 -31.52 -7.64 6.78
C LEU A 311 -31.36 -8.96 5.99
N PRO A 312 -31.27 -8.88 4.65
CA PRO A 312 -30.83 -10.03 3.86
C PRO A 312 -29.35 -10.32 4.18
N THR A 313 -29.06 -11.53 4.65
CA THR A 313 -27.73 -11.93 5.12
C THR A 313 -27.32 -13.28 4.61
N ALA A 314 -26.00 -13.45 4.41
CA ALA A 314 -25.33 -14.73 4.22
C ALA A 314 -24.26 -14.90 5.29
N VAL A 315 -24.16 -16.11 5.88
CA VAL A 315 -23.20 -16.44 6.93
C VAL A 315 -22.36 -17.63 6.50
N ALA A 316 -21.05 -17.51 6.63
CA ALA A 316 -20.09 -18.55 6.28
C ALA A 316 -19.18 -18.89 7.46
N THR A 317 -19.12 -20.20 7.80
CA THR A 317 -18.26 -20.76 8.85
C THR A 317 -17.18 -21.66 8.28
N SER A 318 -17.45 -22.35 7.16
CA SER A 318 -16.43 -23.15 6.47
C SER A 318 -15.43 -22.29 5.74
N ASN A 319 -14.15 -22.71 5.62
CA ASN A 319 -13.13 -21.96 4.90
C ASN A 319 -13.51 -21.76 3.42
N VAL A 320 -14.18 -22.73 2.81
CA VAL A 320 -14.63 -22.64 1.41
C VAL A 320 -15.68 -21.56 1.24
N ASP A 321 -16.69 -21.51 2.10
CA ASP A 321 -17.76 -20.53 1.98
C ASP A 321 -17.32 -19.12 2.41
N LYS A 322 -16.44 -19.03 3.42
CA LYS A 322 -15.76 -17.76 3.75
C LYS A 322 -15.00 -17.19 2.55
N ALA A 323 -14.23 -18.02 1.86
CA ALA A 323 -13.51 -17.59 0.66
C ALA A 323 -14.46 -17.14 -0.46
N LYS A 324 -15.62 -17.79 -0.62
CA LYS A 324 -16.65 -17.34 -1.57
C LYS A 324 -17.20 -15.96 -1.21
N LEU A 325 -17.55 -15.70 0.06
CA LEU A 325 -18.05 -14.39 0.48
C LEU A 325 -16.97 -13.31 0.32
N TRP A 326 -15.73 -13.58 0.74
CA TRP A 326 -14.61 -12.66 0.53
C TRP A 326 -14.37 -12.35 -0.94
N ALA A 327 -14.55 -13.31 -1.86
CA ALA A 327 -14.34 -13.09 -3.28
C ALA A 327 -15.21 -11.96 -3.86
N TYR A 328 -16.41 -11.72 -3.34
CA TYR A 328 -17.25 -10.59 -3.76
C TYR A 328 -16.62 -9.24 -3.42
N ARG A 329 -15.90 -9.14 -2.32
CA ARG A 329 -15.19 -7.93 -1.91
C ARG A 329 -13.82 -7.81 -2.57
N GLU A 330 -13.04 -8.89 -2.56
CA GLU A 330 -11.66 -8.89 -3.06
C GLU A 330 -11.57 -8.69 -4.57
N ARG A 331 -12.60 -9.07 -5.34
CA ARG A 331 -12.65 -8.91 -6.79
C ARG A 331 -13.25 -7.56 -7.27
N GLN A 332 -13.57 -6.63 -6.37
CA GLN A 332 -14.06 -5.30 -6.77
C GLN A 332 -13.08 -4.52 -7.68
N PRO A 333 -11.75 -4.56 -7.47
CA PRO A 333 -10.79 -3.97 -8.41
C PRO A 333 -10.85 -4.58 -9.82
N GLU A 334 -11.17 -5.89 -9.93
CA GLU A 334 -11.37 -6.59 -11.21
C GLU A 334 -12.65 -6.10 -11.90
N ALA A 335 -13.72 -5.85 -11.13
CA ALA A 335 -14.96 -5.31 -11.68
C ALA A 335 -14.71 -3.98 -12.44
N ALA A 336 -13.93 -3.07 -11.86
CA ALA A 336 -13.53 -1.85 -12.55
C ALA A 336 -12.71 -2.13 -13.82
N GLY A 337 -11.80 -3.13 -13.76
CA GLY A 337 -10.99 -3.55 -14.91
C GLY A 337 -11.79 -4.07 -16.12
N PHE A 338 -12.96 -4.70 -15.90
CA PHE A 338 -13.84 -5.13 -16.99
C PHE A 338 -14.49 -3.96 -17.77
N LEU A 339 -14.51 -2.78 -17.18
CA LEU A 339 -15.05 -1.57 -17.84
C LEU A 339 -13.99 -0.79 -18.63
N GLY A 340 -12.71 -1.03 -18.37
CA GLY A 340 -11.58 -0.33 -18.99
C GLY A 340 -10.40 -0.18 -18.01
N THR A 341 -9.46 0.71 -18.32
CA THR A 341 -8.32 1.00 -17.46
C THR A 341 -8.74 2.00 -16.36
N PRO A 342 -8.88 1.58 -15.08
CA PRO A 342 -9.37 2.48 -14.05
C PRO A 342 -8.28 3.39 -13.49
N ILE A 343 -8.65 4.63 -13.19
CA ILE A 343 -7.96 5.50 -12.24
C ILE A 343 -8.34 4.98 -10.84
N LYS A 344 -7.36 4.54 -10.06
CA LYS A 344 -7.56 3.96 -8.73
C LYS A 344 -7.21 4.99 -7.67
N LEU A 345 -8.21 5.55 -7.01
CA LEU A 345 -8.01 6.47 -5.89
C LEU A 345 -8.31 5.73 -4.59
N ASP A 346 -7.41 5.89 -3.65
CA ASP A 346 -7.42 5.30 -2.32
C ASP A 346 -7.34 6.46 -1.33
N VAL A 347 -8.46 6.79 -0.71
CA VAL A 347 -8.63 7.99 0.10
C VAL A 347 -9.25 7.65 1.46
N SER A 348 -9.04 8.50 2.45
CA SER A 348 -9.69 8.34 3.74
C SER A 348 -10.12 9.69 4.32
N VAL A 349 -11.14 9.65 5.16
CA VAL A 349 -11.63 10.80 5.92
C VAL A 349 -11.90 10.39 7.37
N PRO A 350 -11.99 11.34 8.33
CA PRO A 350 -12.54 11.05 9.65
C PRO A 350 -13.89 10.34 9.54
N ALA A 351 -14.17 9.36 10.40
CA ALA A 351 -15.39 8.55 10.35
C ALA A 351 -16.67 9.41 10.28
N THR A 352 -16.69 10.54 10.96
CA THR A 352 -17.80 11.52 10.95
C THR A 352 -18.07 12.13 9.57
N ASN A 353 -17.11 12.09 8.66
CA ASN A 353 -17.22 12.63 7.29
C ASN A 353 -17.38 11.53 6.24
N TRP A 354 -17.33 10.24 6.63
CA TRP A 354 -17.32 9.15 5.67
C TRP A 354 -18.58 9.08 4.81
N VAL A 355 -19.77 9.24 5.41
CA VAL A 355 -21.04 9.28 4.67
C VAL A 355 -21.06 10.40 3.66
N ARG A 356 -20.54 11.61 4.02
CA ARG A 356 -20.45 12.75 3.10
C ARG A 356 -19.53 12.45 1.91
N LEU A 357 -18.36 11.84 2.17
CA LEU A 357 -17.43 11.44 1.12
C LEU A 357 -18.08 10.42 0.17
N ALA A 358 -18.62 9.32 0.72
CA ALA A 358 -19.15 8.23 -0.07
C ALA A 358 -20.39 8.64 -0.89
N SER A 359 -21.27 9.49 -0.34
CA SER A 359 -22.43 10.03 -1.05
C SER A 359 -22.05 11.02 -2.14
N ALA A 360 -21.00 11.82 -1.94
CA ALA A 360 -20.61 12.86 -2.91
C ALA A 360 -19.66 12.34 -4.00
N ALA A 361 -18.93 11.24 -3.78
CA ALA A 361 -17.86 10.79 -4.67
C ALA A 361 -18.30 10.58 -6.13
N GLU A 362 -19.42 9.89 -6.36
CA GLU A 362 -19.95 9.70 -7.71
C GLU A 362 -20.36 11.01 -8.39
N HIS A 363 -21.08 11.86 -7.67
CA HIS A 363 -21.51 13.16 -8.18
C HIS A 363 -20.32 14.03 -8.55
N THR A 364 -19.30 14.08 -7.70
CA THR A 364 -18.06 14.85 -7.92
C THR A 364 -17.32 14.40 -9.17
N VAL A 365 -17.22 13.09 -9.40
CA VAL A 365 -16.60 12.54 -10.62
C VAL A 365 -17.45 12.87 -11.85
N ARG A 366 -18.77 12.68 -11.78
CA ARG A 366 -19.68 12.95 -12.90
C ARG A 366 -19.78 14.43 -13.27
N ALA A 367 -19.49 15.33 -12.36
CA ALA A 367 -19.43 16.77 -12.64
C ALA A 367 -18.29 17.13 -13.61
N VAL A 368 -17.21 16.33 -13.66
CA VAL A 368 -16.07 16.54 -14.57
C VAL A 368 -16.06 15.57 -15.76
N ASP A 369 -16.79 14.44 -15.66
CA ASP A 369 -16.92 13.42 -16.69
C ASP A 369 -18.27 12.69 -16.49
N ALA A 370 -19.31 13.14 -17.17
CA ALA A 370 -20.70 12.69 -16.97
C ALA A 370 -20.88 11.18 -17.24
N ASP A 371 -20.12 10.62 -18.17
CA ASP A 371 -20.22 9.22 -18.63
C ASP A 371 -19.20 8.29 -17.95
N ALA A 372 -18.39 8.81 -17.03
CA ALA A 372 -17.44 8.00 -16.27
C ALA A 372 -18.13 6.84 -15.55
N GLN A 373 -17.51 5.67 -15.60
CA GLN A 373 -17.99 4.51 -14.85
C GLN A 373 -17.24 4.43 -13.51
N ILE A 374 -17.98 4.22 -12.43
CA ILE A 374 -17.45 4.31 -11.07
C ILE A 374 -17.76 3.03 -10.31
N VAL A 375 -16.77 2.48 -9.61
CA VAL A 375 -16.89 1.34 -8.69
C VAL A 375 -16.34 1.74 -7.34
N LEU A 376 -17.20 1.74 -6.30
CA LEU A 376 -16.86 2.10 -4.93
C LEU A 376 -16.84 0.86 -4.04
N PHE A 377 -15.81 0.75 -3.21
CA PHE A 377 -15.67 -0.25 -2.14
C PHE A 377 -14.63 0.27 -1.13
N GLY A 378 -14.46 -0.41 0.01
CA GLY A 378 -13.43 0.02 0.96
C GLY A 378 -13.54 -0.58 2.35
N HIS A 379 -12.74 -0.02 3.25
CA HIS A 379 -12.63 -0.36 4.67
C HIS A 379 -13.41 0.68 5.46
N ILE A 380 -14.72 0.46 5.63
CA ILE A 380 -15.63 1.50 6.16
C ILE A 380 -15.30 1.89 7.60
N ALA A 381 -14.82 0.95 8.41
CA ALA A 381 -14.55 1.19 9.83
C ALA A 381 -13.33 2.07 10.12
N ASP A 382 -12.39 2.19 9.17
CA ASP A 382 -11.21 3.06 9.29
C ASP A 382 -11.27 4.30 8.38
N GLY A 383 -12.46 4.56 7.81
CA GLY A 383 -12.72 5.76 7.02
C GLY A 383 -12.20 5.72 5.59
N ASN A 384 -11.73 4.55 5.12
CA ASN A 384 -11.18 4.39 3.77
C ASN A 384 -12.26 4.17 2.71
N LEU A 385 -12.05 4.80 1.55
CA LEU A 385 -12.85 4.64 0.34
C LEU A 385 -11.94 4.45 -0.88
N HIS A 386 -12.09 3.34 -1.57
CA HIS A 386 -11.51 3.14 -2.90
C HIS A 386 -12.49 3.64 -3.97
N VAL A 387 -12.08 4.67 -4.71
CA VAL A 387 -12.84 5.24 -5.82
C VAL A 387 -12.15 4.82 -7.12
N ASN A 388 -12.72 3.83 -7.81
CA ASN A 388 -12.20 3.36 -9.08
C ASN A 388 -13.01 3.99 -10.21
N ILE A 389 -12.36 4.81 -11.03
CA ILE A 389 -12.99 5.61 -12.09
C ILE A 389 -12.48 5.09 -13.43
N VAL A 390 -13.37 4.61 -14.28
CA VAL A 390 -13.05 4.36 -15.69
C VAL A 390 -13.54 5.57 -16.49
N PRO A 391 -12.61 6.43 -16.94
CA PRO A 391 -12.96 7.69 -17.58
C PRO A 391 -13.55 7.44 -18.97
N SER A 392 -14.50 8.30 -19.39
CA SER A 392 -15.01 8.35 -20.77
C SER A 392 -14.16 9.24 -21.68
N VAL A 393 -13.30 10.05 -21.08
CA VAL A 393 -12.38 10.99 -21.77
C VAL A 393 -10.93 10.64 -21.45
N THR A 394 -9.99 11.13 -22.25
CA THR A 394 -8.56 10.93 -21.99
C THR A 394 -8.18 11.51 -20.61
N PRO A 395 -7.53 10.72 -19.72
CA PRO A 395 -7.12 11.19 -18.41
C PRO A 395 -6.16 12.38 -18.49
N ASP A 396 -6.48 13.48 -17.82
CA ASP A 396 -5.69 14.71 -17.74
C ASP A 396 -5.50 15.22 -16.31
N GLY A 397 -5.87 14.41 -15.31
CA GLY A 397 -5.80 14.75 -13.90
C GLY A 397 -7.08 15.34 -13.31
N ARG A 398 -8.09 15.69 -14.11
CA ARG A 398 -9.35 16.30 -13.63
C ARG A 398 -10.10 15.41 -12.64
N HIS A 399 -10.10 14.09 -12.85
CA HIS A 399 -10.76 13.13 -11.98
C HIS A 399 -10.09 13.05 -10.63
N GLN A 400 -8.73 12.97 -10.61
CA GLN A 400 -7.97 12.99 -9.38
C GLN A 400 -8.19 14.30 -8.62
N ASN A 401 -8.10 15.42 -9.33
CA ASN A 401 -8.28 16.75 -8.75
C ASN A 401 -9.63 16.88 -8.05
N SER A 402 -10.73 16.55 -8.74
CA SER A 402 -12.07 16.66 -8.19
C SER A 402 -12.28 15.84 -6.91
N VAL A 403 -11.80 14.59 -6.88
CA VAL A 403 -11.94 13.73 -5.70
C VAL A 403 -11.00 14.18 -4.59
N PHE A 404 -9.75 14.56 -4.89
CA PHE A 404 -8.79 14.99 -3.86
C PHE A 404 -9.18 16.35 -3.24
N GLU A 405 -9.77 17.28 -3.99
CA GLU A 405 -10.35 18.51 -3.43
C GLU A 405 -11.53 18.22 -2.49
N LEU A 406 -12.43 17.30 -2.87
CA LEU A 406 -13.50 16.84 -1.98
C LEU A 406 -12.93 16.26 -0.69
N VAL A 407 -11.94 15.37 -0.78
CA VAL A 407 -11.28 14.75 0.38
C VAL A 407 -10.61 15.80 1.27
N ALA A 408 -9.88 16.75 0.70
CA ALA A 408 -9.26 17.84 1.43
C ALA A 408 -10.29 18.71 2.18
N SER A 409 -11.42 19.03 1.53
CA SER A 409 -12.53 19.79 2.15
C SER A 409 -13.17 19.06 3.34
N LEU A 410 -13.00 17.74 3.41
CA LEU A 410 -13.47 16.88 4.50
C LEU A 410 -12.39 16.53 5.53
N ASN A 411 -11.25 17.26 5.52
CA ASN A 411 -10.08 17.00 6.37
C ASN A 411 -9.50 15.57 6.21
N GLY A 412 -9.53 15.05 5.00
CA GLY A 412 -9.11 13.69 4.70
C GLY A 412 -7.68 13.56 4.20
N SER A 413 -7.32 12.34 3.85
CA SER A 413 -6.04 11.98 3.22
C SER A 413 -6.27 11.51 1.79
N ILE A 414 -5.45 12.02 0.86
CA ILE A 414 -5.46 11.59 -0.55
C ILE A 414 -4.79 10.22 -0.75
N SER A 415 -4.22 9.64 0.32
CA SER A 415 -3.66 8.30 0.31
C SER A 415 -3.89 7.63 1.67
N ALA A 416 -4.80 6.66 1.72
CA ALA A 416 -5.07 5.88 2.92
C ALA A 416 -4.00 4.79 3.15
N GLU A 417 -3.67 4.01 2.09
CA GLU A 417 -2.79 2.85 2.17
C GLU A 417 -1.65 2.84 1.14
N HIS A 418 -1.90 3.37 -0.09
CA HIS A 418 -1.00 3.13 -1.24
C HIS A 418 0.28 3.96 -1.24
N GLY A 419 0.40 4.97 -0.36
CA GLY A 419 1.47 5.96 -0.40
C GLY A 419 1.20 7.08 -1.40
N ILE A 420 2.11 8.04 -1.47
CA ILE A 420 2.06 9.18 -2.39
C ILE A 420 2.71 8.82 -3.73
N GLY A 421 3.87 8.20 -3.68
CA GLY A 421 4.66 7.86 -4.86
C GLY A 421 4.85 9.04 -5.79
N ILE A 422 4.92 8.73 -7.09
CA ILE A 422 4.97 9.74 -8.15
C ILE A 422 3.55 10.18 -8.53
N LEU A 423 2.59 9.25 -8.44
CA LEU A 423 1.21 9.47 -8.89
C LEU A 423 0.52 10.61 -8.15
N LYS A 424 0.62 10.67 -6.82
CA LYS A 424 -0.13 11.61 -5.98
C LYS A 424 0.69 12.84 -5.55
N ALA A 425 1.99 12.87 -5.84
CA ALA A 425 2.87 13.97 -5.48
C ALA A 425 2.35 15.37 -5.92
N PRO A 426 1.74 15.56 -7.11
CA PRO A 426 1.19 16.85 -7.53
C PRO A 426 0.10 17.41 -6.61
N TRP A 427 -0.62 16.55 -5.88
CA TRP A 427 -1.74 16.94 -5.00
C TRP A 427 -1.38 16.98 -3.52
N LEU A 428 -0.11 16.76 -3.16
CA LEU A 428 0.33 16.78 -1.76
C LEU A 428 -0.02 18.10 -1.05
N HIS A 429 0.02 19.21 -1.77
CA HIS A 429 -0.30 20.54 -1.30
C HIS A 429 -1.75 20.73 -0.81
N LEU A 430 -2.69 19.89 -1.26
CA LEU A 430 -4.09 19.94 -0.83
C LEU A 430 -4.27 19.50 0.63
N VAL A 431 -3.40 18.61 1.12
CA VAL A 431 -3.53 17.95 2.44
C VAL A 431 -2.32 18.14 3.35
N ARG A 432 -1.27 18.80 2.87
CA ARG A 432 -0.06 19.10 3.64
C ARG A 432 0.35 20.56 3.44
N SER A 433 0.44 21.27 4.52
CA SER A 433 0.86 22.68 4.52
C SER A 433 2.29 22.85 3.98
N PRO A 434 2.66 24.04 3.50
CA PRO A 434 4.06 24.34 3.12
C PRO A 434 5.06 24.06 4.26
N ALA A 435 4.69 24.30 5.51
CA ALA A 435 5.53 24.04 6.68
C ALA A 435 5.78 22.53 6.88
N GLU A 436 4.75 21.68 6.70
CA GLU A 436 4.90 20.21 6.74
C GLU A 436 5.80 19.73 5.61
N GLN A 437 5.58 20.20 4.38
CA GLN A 437 6.40 19.82 3.22
C GLN A 437 7.87 20.24 3.39
N ALA A 438 8.12 21.45 3.94
CA ALA A 438 9.46 21.89 4.28
C ALA A 438 10.11 21.01 5.37
N THR A 439 9.33 20.53 6.32
CA THR A 439 9.80 19.60 7.36
C THR A 439 10.14 18.25 6.77
N PHE A 440 9.33 17.69 5.86
CA PHE A 440 9.65 16.45 5.12
C PHE A 440 10.98 16.60 4.38
N ALA A 441 11.18 17.71 3.69
CA ALA A 441 12.43 17.98 2.97
C ALA A 441 13.66 18.04 3.89
N ARG A 442 13.54 18.62 5.10
CA ARG A 442 14.61 18.66 6.10
C ARG A 442 14.94 17.26 6.64
N ILE A 443 13.92 16.47 6.99
CA ILE A 443 14.09 15.08 7.43
C ILE A 443 14.80 14.27 6.34
N ARG A 444 14.32 14.38 5.11
CA ARG A 444 14.90 13.70 3.97
C ARG A 444 16.38 14.08 3.79
N ASN A 445 16.72 15.36 3.85
CA ASN A 445 18.10 15.83 3.71
C ASN A 445 19.02 15.34 4.84
N ALA A 446 18.48 15.13 6.04
CA ALA A 446 19.26 14.58 7.16
C ALA A 446 19.61 13.09 6.94
N PHE A 447 18.73 12.30 6.31
CA PHE A 447 18.93 10.88 6.05
C PHE A 447 19.60 10.60 4.69
N ASP A 448 19.36 11.45 3.70
CA ASP A 448 19.89 11.34 2.33
C ASP A 448 20.47 12.69 1.86
N PRO A 449 21.60 13.13 2.45
CA PRO A 449 22.23 14.40 2.06
C PRO A 449 22.71 14.42 0.62
N ALA A 450 23.12 13.26 0.07
CA ALA A 450 23.53 13.11 -1.32
C ALA A 450 22.33 13.15 -2.30
N GLY A 451 21.12 12.98 -1.79
CA GLY A 451 19.91 13.04 -2.58
C GLY A 451 19.73 11.90 -3.58
N ILE A 452 20.27 10.73 -3.30
CA ILE A 452 20.24 9.60 -4.24
C ILE A 452 19.03 8.68 -4.10
N LEU A 453 18.39 8.63 -2.92
CA LEU A 453 17.32 7.67 -2.65
C LEU A 453 15.98 8.13 -3.22
N ASN A 454 15.34 7.30 -4.03
CA ASN A 454 14.01 7.52 -4.63
C ASN A 454 13.74 8.99 -4.99
N PRO A 455 14.50 9.59 -5.92
CA PRO A 455 14.56 11.04 -6.12
C PRO A 455 13.23 11.68 -6.54
N SER A 456 12.33 10.91 -7.12
CA SER A 456 11.05 11.40 -7.67
C SER A 456 9.89 11.40 -6.66
N ILE A 457 10.11 10.92 -5.42
CA ILE A 457 9.08 10.78 -4.38
C ILE A 457 9.33 11.81 -3.28
N LEU A 458 8.28 12.48 -2.82
CA LEU A 458 8.29 13.50 -1.78
C LEU A 458 9.24 14.69 -2.04
N PRO A 459 8.96 15.88 -1.52
CA PRO A 459 9.75 17.08 -1.79
C PRO A 459 11.15 17.00 -1.17
N ARG A 460 12.10 17.72 -1.79
CA ARG A 460 13.46 17.96 -1.30
C ARG A 460 13.69 19.43 -1.02
N LEU A 461 14.75 19.75 -0.25
CA LEU A 461 15.19 21.13 -0.11
C LEU A 461 15.50 21.71 -1.49
N GLY A 462 14.97 22.90 -1.78
CA GLY A 462 15.10 23.57 -3.08
C GLY A 462 14.09 23.15 -4.16
N SER A 463 13.27 22.10 -3.93
CA SER A 463 12.18 21.72 -4.86
C SER A 463 10.82 22.28 -4.47
N ILE A 464 10.70 22.84 -3.29
CA ILE A 464 9.47 23.49 -2.79
C ILE A 464 9.49 24.92 -3.33
N GLN A 465 8.62 25.22 -4.29
CA GLN A 465 8.37 26.60 -4.69
C GLN A 465 7.61 27.32 -3.57
N PRO A 466 7.95 28.58 -3.25
CA PRO A 466 7.29 29.37 -2.21
C PRO A 466 5.81 29.61 -2.51
#